data_0855be8ad069e237ff47c76905b55f62
#
_entry.id   0855be8ad069e237ff47c76905b55f62
#
_cell.length_a   1.000
_cell.length_b   1.000
_cell.length_c   1.000
_cell.angle_alpha   90.00
_cell.angle_beta   90.00
_cell.angle_gamma   90.00
#
_symmetry.space_group_name_H-M   'P 1'
#
loop_
_entity.id
_entity.type
_entity.pdbx_description
1 polymer ?
#
loop_
_entity_poly.entity_id
_entity_poly.type
_entity_poly.pdbx_seq_one_letter_code
_entity_poly.pdbx_strand_id
1 'polypeptide(L)'
;MLFRSGAQVWDPNKGELVWVGGRQEGGKLGELIAYKQNHIFKDWDDVKKYANNRIDNVANLYGPGKAAEYAGKQGWKPIEPGDVCWEDMDGNDVIDSYDRYVVGNIFPNITGGFSTTFSYKNWSLYGRFDYALGHTLYNDLKARTLGQYQGTWNIITDVKDMWTEDNPNTDLSKYYFGDQNIKKNITRSNNGLTAADNNNSHYYEKGDYLCLRELTLSYTLPKSLISKCFMTDASVYVTGQNLFYITGYEGTSPEPAVSTEYGRGIDNGRYPTPRTVLFGLSVSF
;
A
#
# COMPACT_ATOMS: atom_id res chain seq x y z
N MET A 1 -2.84 26.75 6.59
CA MET A 1 -3.32 25.38 6.81
C MET A 1 -2.59 24.86 8.02
N LEU A 2 -3.20 24.83 9.20
CA LEU A 2 -2.57 24.35 10.43
C LEU A 2 -2.45 22.83 10.27
N PHE A 3 -1.23 22.35 10.04
CA PHE A 3 -0.93 20.94 10.25
C PHE A 3 -1.19 20.68 11.74
N ARG A 4 -2.19 19.88 12.05
CA ARG A 4 -2.30 19.32 13.38
C ARG A 4 -1.09 18.43 13.57
N SER A 5 -0.09 18.97 14.29
CA SER A 5 0.99 18.19 14.87
C SER A 5 0.37 17.06 15.70
N GLY A 6 1.05 15.95 15.86
CA GLY A 6 0.69 14.93 16.83
C GLY A 6 0.53 15.53 18.22
N ALA A 7 -0.04 14.79 19.14
CA ALA A 7 -0.09 15.17 20.53
C ALA A 7 1.25 14.87 21.21
N GLN A 8 1.61 15.65 22.23
CA GLN A 8 2.69 15.31 23.16
C GLN A 8 2.06 14.84 24.47
N VAL A 9 2.54 13.72 24.98
CA VAL A 9 2.12 13.13 26.25
C VAL A 9 3.33 12.99 27.16
N TRP A 10 3.11 13.14 28.46
CA TRP A 10 4.18 12.91 29.43
C TRP A 10 4.45 11.40 29.54
N ASP A 11 5.68 10.99 29.27
CA ASP A 11 6.16 9.63 29.48
C ASP A 11 6.84 9.57 30.88
N PRO A 12 6.20 8.94 31.86
CA PRO A 12 6.75 8.88 33.22
C PRO A 12 8.03 8.01 33.31
N ASN A 13 8.26 7.11 32.36
CA ASN A 13 9.43 6.27 32.33
C ASN A 13 10.67 7.01 31.81
N LYS A 14 10.45 7.96 30.86
CA LYS A 14 11.50 8.79 30.29
C LYS A 14 11.65 10.13 31.01
N GLY A 15 10.61 10.58 31.72
CA GLY A 15 10.58 11.86 32.40
C GLY A 15 10.53 13.05 31.44
N GLU A 16 9.97 12.89 30.26
CA GLU A 16 9.88 13.91 29.22
C GLU A 16 8.55 13.81 28.43
N LEU A 17 8.24 14.86 27.66
CA LEU A 17 7.13 14.87 26.73
C LEU A 17 7.54 14.12 25.45
N VAL A 18 6.79 13.11 25.07
CA VAL A 18 6.99 12.33 23.84
C VAL A 18 5.86 12.58 22.84
N TRP A 19 6.20 12.53 21.57
CA TRP A 19 5.21 12.63 20.50
C TRP A 19 4.48 11.31 20.32
N VAL A 20 3.15 11.37 20.24
CA VAL A 20 2.28 10.21 20.05
C VAL A 20 1.35 10.41 18.84
N GLY A 21 0.73 9.35 18.36
CA GLY A 21 -0.20 9.41 17.23
C GLY A 21 0.48 9.50 15.85
N GLY A 22 1.77 9.21 15.79
CA GLY A 22 2.52 9.03 14.54
C GLY A 22 2.96 10.33 13.85
N ARG A 23 2.49 11.51 14.25
CA ARG A 23 2.91 12.78 13.66
C ARG A 23 3.53 13.69 14.70
N GLN A 24 4.64 14.29 14.32
CA GLN A 24 5.39 15.21 15.20
C GLN A 24 5.78 16.47 14.45
N GLU A 25 6.12 17.52 15.20
CA GLU A 25 6.70 18.73 14.65
C GLU A 25 8.05 18.42 13.99
N GLY A 26 8.29 18.97 12.79
CA GLY A 26 9.48 18.64 12.00
C GLY A 26 9.36 17.35 11.18
N GLY A 27 8.25 16.65 11.24
CA GLY A 27 7.97 15.49 10.41
C GLY A 27 7.91 15.82 8.91
N LYS A 28 8.10 14.81 8.06
CA LYS A 28 8.13 15.01 6.60
C LYS A 28 6.74 15.22 6.03
N LEU A 29 6.64 16.05 5.01
CA LEU A 29 5.40 16.15 4.23
C LEU A 29 5.09 14.80 3.57
N GLY A 30 3.81 14.38 3.61
CA GLY A 30 3.35 13.14 2.98
C GLY A 30 3.50 11.89 3.84
N GLU A 31 3.80 12.02 5.13
CA GLU A 31 3.81 10.90 6.06
C GLU A 31 2.45 10.21 6.12
N LEU A 32 2.50 8.90 6.04
CA LEU A 32 1.37 7.99 6.21
C LEU A 32 1.42 7.44 7.63
N ILE A 33 0.28 7.43 8.30
CA ILE A 33 0.16 6.93 9.67
C ILE A 33 -0.85 5.79 9.72
N ALA A 34 -0.55 4.78 10.52
CA ALA A 34 -1.40 3.62 10.72
C ALA A 34 -1.21 3.04 12.12
N TYR A 35 -2.13 2.15 12.51
CA TYR A 35 -1.93 1.25 13.64
C TYR A 35 -1.04 0.09 13.21
N LYS A 36 -0.13 -0.31 14.06
CA LYS A 36 0.78 -1.41 13.76
C LYS A 36 0.11 -2.74 14.10
N GLN A 37 -0.12 -3.55 13.07
CA GLN A 37 -0.48 -4.94 13.26
C GLN A 37 0.75 -5.69 13.75
N ASN A 38 0.71 -6.22 14.95
CA ASN A 38 1.79 -7.03 15.52
C ASN A 38 1.70 -8.46 14.97
N HIS A 39 0.57 -9.12 15.21
CA HIS A 39 0.27 -10.47 14.71
C HIS A 39 -1.23 -10.71 14.70
N ILE A 40 -1.65 -11.89 14.28
CA ILE A 40 -3.02 -12.37 14.45
C ILE A 40 -3.07 -13.30 15.66
N PHE A 41 -4.03 -13.09 16.56
CA PHE A 41 -4.19 -13.96 17.71
C PHE A 41 -4.38 -15.41 17.29
N LYS A 42 -3.46 -16.29 17.69
CA LYS A 42 -3.44 -17.69 17.27
C LYS A 42 -4.50 -18.53 17.97
N ASP A 43 -4.63 -18.32 19.27
CA ASP A 43 -5.48 -19.09 20.16
C ASP A 43 -5.92 -18.27 21.38
N TRP A 44 -6.70 -18.88 22.28
CA TRP A 44 -7.17 -18.22 23.49
C TRP A 44 -6.06 -17.91 24.50
N ASP A 45 -4.96 -18.66 24.49
CA ASP A 45 -3.83 -18.39 25.40
C ASP A 45 -3.05 -17.15 24.93
N ASP A 46 -3.00 -16.92 23.64
CA ASP A 46 -2.45 -15.71 23.05
C ASP A 46 -3.33 -14.49 23.36
N VAL A 47 -4.66 -14.64 23.21
CA VAL A 47 -5.63 -13.60 23.59
C VAL A 47 -5.54 -13.25 25.09
N LYS A 48 -5.34 -14.24 25.96
CA LYS A 48 -5.20 -14.01 27.41
C LYS A 48 -3.96 -13.21 27.78
N LYS A 49 -2.86 -13.33 27.04
CA LYS A 49 -1.66 -12.50 27.24
C LYS A 49 -1.91 -11.03 26.98
N TYR A 50 -2.91 -10.75 26.15
CA TYR A 50 -3.35 -9.40 25.80
C TYR A 50 -4.51 -8.89 26.70
N ALA A 51 -4.75 -9.58 27.83
CA ALA A 51 -5.99 -9.49 28.60
C ALA A 51 -6.30 -8.11 29.16
N ASN A 52 -5.31 -7.30 29.45
CA ASN A 52 -5.51 -5.97 30.03
C ASN A 52 -5.68 -4.88 28.97
N ASN A 53 -5.32 -5.20 27.74
CA ASN A 53 -5.44 -4.26 26.65
C ASN A 53 -6.89 -4.18 26.15
N ARG A 54 -7.31 -3.01 25.72
CA ARG A 54 -8.62 -2.75 25.17
C ARG A 54 -8.51 -1.82 23.97
N ILE A 55 -9.51 -1.91 23.12
CA ILE A 55 -9.62 -1.01 21.97
C ILE A 55 -10.65 0.05 22.32
N ASP A 56 -10.18 1.29 22.40
CA ASP A 56 -10.99 2.41 22.82
C ASP A 56 -11.73 3.06 21.64
N ASN A 57 -12.89 3.67 21.97
CA ASN A 57 -13.69 4.62 21.18
C ASN A 57 -14.11 4.24 19.75
N VAL A 58 -13.54 3.25 19.13
CA VAL A 58 -13.74 3.01 17.70
C VAL A 58 -14.29 1.65 17.40
N ALA A 59 -14.01 0.70 18.24
CA ALA A 59 -14.43 -0.65 18.05
C ALA A 59 -15.26 -1.09 19.24
N ASN A 60 -16.30 -1.80 18.96
CA ASN A 60 -17.09 -2.47 19.96
C ASN A 60 -16.36 -3.72 20.48
N LEU A 61 -15.06 -3.62 20.66
CA LEU A 61 -14.16 -4.72 20.97
C LEU A 61 -13.36 -4.40 22.21
N TYR A 62 -13.34 -5.35 23.10
CA TYR A 62 -12.64 -5.27 24.38
C TYR A 62 -11.92 -6.58 24.64
N GLY A 63 -10.78 -6.51 25.26
CA GLY A 63 -10.06 -7.67 25.72
C GLY A 63 -10.86 -8.49 26.74
N PRO A 64 -10.45 -9.73 27.02
CA PRO A 64 -11.19 -10.64 27.91
C PRO A 64 -11.47 -10.07 29.29
N GLY A 65 -10.57 -9.25 29.84
CA GLY A 65 -10.74 -8.61 31.13
C GLY A 65 -11.88 -7.57 31.21
N LYS A 66 -12.36 -7.11 30.06
CA LYS A 66 -13.45 -6.14 29.95
C LYS A 66 -14.76 -6.73 29.46
N ALA A 67 -14.79 -8.01 29.11
CA ALA A 67 -15.96 -8.68 28.57
C ALA A 67 -17.19 -8.54 29.48
N ALA A 68 -17.02 -8.69 30.80
CA ALA A 68 -18.11 -8.57 31.75
C ALA A 68 -18.66 -7.14 31.88
N GLU A 69 -17.83 -6.13 31.76
CA GLU A 69 -18.22 -4.71 31.84
C GLU A 69 -19.06 -4.28 30.64
N TYR A 70 -18.79 -4.84 29.46
CA TYR A 70 -19.42 -4.44 28.21
C TYR A 70 -20.43 -5.44 27.66
N ALA A 71 -20.59 -6.58 28.32
CA ALA A 71 -21.58 -7.59 27.93
C ALA A 71 -23.01 -6.98 27.85
N GLY A 72 -23.68 -7.23 26.74
CA GLY A 72 -25.02 -6.72 26.48
C GLY A 72 -25.12 -5.28 25.96
N LYS A 73 -23.99 -4.54 25.86
CA LYS A 73 -23.98 -3.24 25.18
C LYS A 73 -24.10 -3.43 23.66
N GLN A 74 -24.89 -2.59 23.02
CA GLN A 74 -25.10 -2.67 21.57
C GLN A 74 -23.76 -2.61 20.83
N GLY A 75 -23.55 -3.54 19.90
CA GLY A 75 -22.36 -3.61 19.06
C GLY A 75 -21.10 -4.11 19.77
N TRP A 76 -21.22 -4.58 21.01
CA TRP A 76 -20.09 -5.15 21.72
C TRP A 76 -19.71 -6.53 21.16
N LYS A 77 -18.40 -6.73 20.94
CA LYS A 77 -17.82 -8.00 20.51
C LYS A 77 -16.46 -8.18 21.19
N PRO A 78 -16.22 -9.30 21.88
CA PRO A 78 -14.92 -9.57 22.51
C PRO A 78 -13.83 -9.83 21.46
N ILE A 79 -12.59 -9.62 21.86
CA ILE A 79 -11.43 -10.10 21.11
C ILE A 79 -11.39 -11.62 21.19
N GLU A 80 -11.12 -12.26 20.06
CA GLU A 80 -11.05 -13.73 19.97
C GLU A 80 -9.91 -14.15 19.01
N PRO A 81 -9.52 -15.44 19.01
CA PRO A 81 -8.56 -15.95 18.04
C PRO A 81 -8.95 -15.61 16.61
N GLY A 82 -7.97 -15.22 15.81
CA GLY A 82 -8.16 -14.73 14.45
C GLY A 82 -8.36 -13.22 14.32
N ASP A 83 -8.52 -12.49 15.43
CA ASP A 83 -8.51 -11.03 15.42
C ASP A 83 -7.07 -10.48 15.36
N VAL A 84 -6.94 -9.22 14.97
CA VAL A 84 -5.64 -8.53 14.92
C VAL A 84 -5.20 -8.13 16.32
N CYS A 85 -3.99 -8.49 16.68
CA CYS A 85 -3.28 -7.93 17.81
C CYS A 85 -2.59 -6.62 17.40
N TRP A 86 -3.06 -5.52 17.94
CA TRP A 86 -2.48 -4.21 17.71
C TRP A 86 -1.36 -3.92 18.69
N GLU A 87 -0.33 -3.22 18.23
CA GLU A 87 0.76 -2.77 19.08
C GLU A 87 0.33 -1.51 19.84
N ASP A 88 0.47 -1.57 21.16
CA ASP A 88 0.31 -0.44 22.06
C ASP A 88 1.61 0.35 22.05
N MET A 89 1.59 1.51 21.40
CA MET A 89 2.80 2.29 21.13
C MET A 89 3.20 3.20 22.30
N ASP A 90 2.24 3.58 23.13
CA ASP A 90 2.48 4.45 24.30
C ASP A 90 2.48 3.69 25.63
N GLY A 91 2.12 2.41 25.63
CA GLY A 91 2.18 1.52 26.80
C GLY A 91 1.09 1.78 27.84
N ASN A 92 -0.06 2.31 27.42
CA ASN A 92 -1.14 2.66 28.33
C ASN A 92 -2.23 1.57 28.45
N ASP A 93 -2.03 0.41 27.82
CA ASP A 93 -2.96 -0.71 27.73
C ASP A 93 -4.29 -0.40 27.01
N VAL A 94 -4.34 0.66 26.22
CA VAL A 94 -5.51 1.07 25.45
C VAL A 94 -5.10 1.36 24.01
N ILE A 95 -5.70 0.66 23.05
CA ILE A 95 -5.45 0.95 21.63
C ILE A 95 -6.36 2.11 21.17
N ASP A 96 -5.77 3.29 21.02
CA ASP A 96 -6.46 4.50 20.61
C ASP A 96 -5.71 5.28 19.52
N SER A 97 -6.02 6.55 19.36
CA SER A 97 -5.39 7.37 18.32
C SER A 97 -3.91 7.66 18.59
N TYR A 98 -3.43 7.43 19.79
CA TYR A 98 -2.02 7.65 20.18
C TYR A 98 -1.12 6.48 19.75
N ASP A 99 -1.68 5.31 19.49
CA ASP A 99 -0.94 4.11 19.04
C ASP A 99 -0.61 4.08 17.56
N ARG A 100 -0.91 5.15 16.84
CA ARG A 100 -0.54 5.26 15.44
C ARG A 100 0.94 5.66 15.30
N TYR A 101 1.58 5.13 14.28
CA TYR A 101 2.97 5.43 13.95
C TYR A 101 3.13 5.80 12.47
N VAL A 102 4.26 6.39 12.12
CA VAL A 102 4.59 6.68 10.71
C VAL A 102 4.99 5.38 10.03
N VAL A 103 4.13 4.87 9.15
CA VAL A 103 4.34 3.64 8.38
C VAL A 103 5.18 3.87 7.13
N GLY A 104 5.21 5.09 6.64
CA GLY A 104 5.98 5.47 5.46
C GLY A 104 5.64 6.87 4.96
N ASN A 105 6.06 7.15 3.73
CA ASN A 105 5.82 8.43 3.07
C ASN A 105 5.34 8.20 1.64
N ILE A 106 4.41 9.05 1.17
CA ILE A 106 3.89 8.98 -0.20
C ILE A 106 4.90 9.47 -1.23
N PHE A 107 5.87 10.28 -0.82
CA PHE A 107 6.87 10.81 -1.72
C PHE A 107 8.11 9.93 -1.75
N PRO A 108 8.61 9.58 -2.95
CA PRO A 108 9.88 8.89 -3.06
C PRO A 108 11.02 9.71 -2.47
N ASN A 109 11.95 9.04 -1.81
CA ASN A 109 13.18 9.67 -1.34
C ASN A 109 14.15 9.93 -2.50
N ILE A 110 14.13 9.04 -3.49
CA ILE A 110 15.02 9.08 -4.65
C ILE A 110 14.20 8.80 -5.90
N THR A 111 14.35 9.66 -6.91
CA THR A 111 13.80 9.44 -8.24
C THR A 111 14.85 9.72 -9.28
N GLY A 112 14.81 9.04 -10.40
CA GLY A 112 15.73 9.27 -11.48
C GLY A 112 15.42 8.43 -12.71
N GLY A 113 16.28 8.57 -13.70
CA GLY A 113 16.20 7.78 -14.92
C GLY A 113 17.51 7.79 -15.67
N PHE A 114 17.67 6.81 -16.52
CA PHE A 114 18.80 6.73 -17.44
C PHE A 114 18.34 6.19 -18.78
N SER A 115 19.10 6.52 -19.81
CA SER A 115 18.88 5.98 -21.15
C SER A 115 20.19 5.56 -21.78
N THR A 116 20.10 4.63 -22.70
CA THR A 116 21.27 4.14 -23.46
C THR A 116 20.87 3.87 -24.89
N THR A 117 21.83 4.02 -25.78
CA THR A 117 21.67 3.70 -27.20
C THR A 117 22.84 2.83 -27.66
N PHE A 118 22.50 1.71 -28.27
CA PHE A 118 23.46 0.82 -28.92
C PHE A 118 23.23 0.85 -30.43
N SER A 119 24.29 1.18 -31.21
CA SER A 119 24.19 1.21 -32.64
C SER A 119 25.19 0.23 -33.28
N TYR A 120 24.70 -0.56 -34.22
CA TYR A 120 25.52 -1.47 -34.99
C TYR A 120 25.09 -1.46 -36.46
N LYS A 121 25.96 -0.99 -37.34
CA LYS A 121 25.66 -0.77 -38.77
C LYS A 121 24.40 0.10 -38.93
N ASN A 122 23.34 -0.47 -39.50
CA ASN A 122 22.09 0.20 -39.77
C ASN A 122 21.05 0.02 -38.63
N TRP A 123 21.39 -0.72 -37.58
CA TRP A 123 20.54 -0.96 -36.44
C TRP A 123 20.87 -0.02 -35.29
N SER A 124 19.83 0.47 -34.63
CA SER A 124 19.94 1.19 -33.35
C SER A 124 18.91 0.68 -32.37
N LEU A 125 19.37 0.41 -31.16
CA LEU A 125 18.54 0.02 -30.02
C LEU A 125 18.64 1.10 -28.95
N TYR A 126 17.54 1.75 -28.66
CA TYR A 126 17.42 2.74 -27.60
C TYR A 126 16.62 2.16 -26.44
N GLY A 127 17.10 2.36 -25.21
CA GLY A 127 16.38 1.99 -23.99
C GLY A 127 16.37 3.13 -23.01
N ARG A 128 15.20 3.38 -22.40
CA ARG A 128 15.00 4.37 -21.33
C ARG A 128 14.36 3.73 -20.13
N PHE A 129 14.96 3.96 -18.97
CA PHE A 129 14.50 3.49 -17.67
C PHE A 129 14.21 4.67 -16.75
N ASP A 130 13.25 4.52 -15.86
CA ASP A 130 13.07 5.39 -14.72
C ASP A 130 12.78 4.58 -13.45
N TYR A 131 13.05 5.18 -12.32
CA TYR A 131 12.88 4.55 -11.01
C TYR A 131 12.43 5.56 -9.96
N ALA A 132 11.74 5.04 -8.96
CA ALA A 132 11.43 5.75 -7.73
C ALA A 132 11.58 4.80 -6.54
N LEU A 133 12.20 5.27 -5.46
CA LEU A 133 12.55 4.48 -4.29
C LEU A 133 12.18 5.21 -3.00
N GLY A 134 11.73 4.45 -2.00
CA GLY A 134 11.51 4.94 -0.65
C GLY A 134 10.13 5.54 -0.41
N HIS A 135 9.17 5.33 -1.29
CA HIS A 135 7.76 5.69 -1.06
C HIS A 135 6.93 4.49 -0.64
N THR A 136 5.80 4.80 -0.03
CA THR A 136 4.86 3.81 0.50
C THR A 136 3.48 4.07 -0.09
N LEU A 137 2.78 2.99 -0.42
CA LEU A 137 1.42 3.00 -0.94
C LEU A 137 0.51 2.17 -0.03
N TYR A 138 -0.72 2.63 0.15
CA TYR A 138 -1.78 1.83 0.73
C TYR A 138 -2.47 1.03 -0.37
N ASN A 139 -2.40 -0.30 -0.28
CA ASN A 139 -3.05 -1.20 -1.23
C ASN A 139 -4.52 -1.43 -0.81
N ASP A 140 -5.38 -0.47 -1.14
CA ASP A 140 -6.80 -0.50 -0.81
C ASP A 140 -7.54 -1.62 -1.57
N LEU A 141 -7.08 -1.94 -2.79
CA LEU A 141 -7.64 -3.05 -3.55
C LEU A 141 -7.42 -4.38 -2.84
N LYS A 142 -6.20 -4.64 -2.35
CA LYS A 142 -5.86 -5.84 -1.56
C LYS A 142 -6.70 -5.89 -0.28
N ALA A 143 -6.77 -4.78 0.46
CA ALA A 143 -7.57 -4.69 1.67
C ALA A 143 -9.05 -5.05 1.44
N ARG A 144 -9.63 -4.55 0.36
CA ARG A 144 -11.02 -4.85 -0.01
C ARG A 144 -11.22 -6.29 -0.44
N THR A 145 -10.33 -6.78 -1.30
CA THR A 145 -10.47 -8.12 -1.89
C THR A 145 -10.09 -9.25 -0.94
N LEU A 146 -9.34 -8.96 0.11
CA LEU A 146 -9.12 -9.86 1.25
C LEU A 146 -10.31 -9.91 2.23
N GLY A 147 -11.43 -9.27 1.92
CA GLY A 147 -12.63 -9.35 2.74
C GLY A 147 -12.66 -8.37 3.91
N GLN A 148 -11.80 -7.34 3.90
CA GLN A 148 -11.85 -6.26 4.89
C GLN A 148 -13.24 -5.61 4.94
N TYR A 149 -13.92 -5.55 3.81
CA TYR A 149 -15.25 -4.98 3.63
C TYR A 149 -16.32 -6.07 3.41
N GLN A 150 -16.26 -7.12 4.11
CA GLN A 150 -17.11 -8.31 3.99
C GLN A 150 -18.52 -8.03 3.47
N GLY A 151 -19.04 -8.93 2.66
CA GLY A 151 -20.37 -8.80 2.07
C GLY A 151 -20.38 -9.15 0.58
N THR A 152 -20.72 -8.19 -0.28
CA THR A 152 -20.95 -8.42 -1.71
C THR A 152 -19.72 -8.26 -2.61
N TRP A 153 -18.56 -8.00 -2.04
CA TRP A 153 -17.32 -7.81 -2.79
C TRP A 153 -16.73 -9.16 -3.22
N ASN A 154 -16.14 -9.16 -4.43
CA ASN A 154 -15.33 -10.28 -4.85
C ASN A 154 -14.07 -10.36 -3.99
N ILE A 155 -13.68 -11.56 -3.63
CA ILE A 155 -12.49 -11.87 -2.85
C ILE A 155 -11.43 -12.55 -3.72
N ILE A 156 -10.17 -12.38 -3.35
CA ILE A 156 -9.03 -13.04 -3.99
C ILE A 156 -8.75 -14.40 -3.34
N THR A 157 -7.95 -15.21 -4.02
CA THR A 157 -7.60 -16.57 -3.56
C THR A 157 -6.86 -16.60 -2.24
N ASP A 158 -6.14 -15.54 -1.92
CA ASP A 158 -5.33 -15.37 -0.70
C ASP A 158 -6.19 -15.40 0.59
N VAL A 159 -7.51 -15.23 0.46
CA VAL A 159 -8.47 -15.47 1.54
C VAL A 159 -8.34 -16.89 2.12
N LYS A 160 -7.83 -17.87 1.35
CA LYS A 160 -7.57 -19.22 1.84
C LYS A 160 -6.48 -19.29 2.90
N ASP A 161 -5.60 -18.29 2.91
CA ASP A 161 -4.49 -18.20 3.86
C ASP A 161 -4.88 -17.43 5.13
N MET A 162 -6.13 -16.98 5.24
CA MET A 162 -6.66 -16.36 6.45
C MET A 162 -6.66 -17.32 7.65
N TRP A 163 -6.70 -16.72 8.82
CA TRP A 163 -6.70 -17.47 10.06
C TRP A 163 -7.91 -18.43 10.14
N THR A 164 -7.59 -19.67 10.47
CA THR A 164 -8.52 -20.72 10.89
C THR A 164 -7.88 -21.53 12.01
N GLU A 165 -8.64 -22.37 12.71
CA GLU A 165 -8.07 -23.26 13.73
C GLU A 165 -7.01 -24.21 13.16
N ASP A 166 -7.11 -24.58 11.87
CA ASP A 166 -6.15 -25.41 11.16
C ASP A 166 -4.96 -24.60 10.60
N ASN A 167 -5.10 -23.27 10.46
CA ASN A 167 -4.07 -22.35 9.97
C ASN A 167 -3.88 -21.17 10.92
N PRO A 168 -3.38 -21.37 12.15
CA PRO A 168 -3.25 -20.31 13.15
C PRO A 168 -2.04 -19.40 12.94
N ASN A 169 -1.07 -19.79 12.08
CA ASN A 169 0.17 -19.05 11.85
C ASN A 169 0.09 -18.27 10.53
N THR A 170 -0.69 -17.22 10.52
CA THR A 170 -0.90 -16.37 9.35
C THR A 170 -0.89 -14.90 9.75
N ASP A 171 -0.64 -14.02 8.78
CA ASP A 171 -0.72 -12.56 8.94
C ASP A 171 -2.11 -12.01 8.59
N LEU A 172 -3.01 -12.87 8.11
CA LEU A 172 -4.34 -12.49 7.68
C LEU A 172 -5.37 -12.84 8.75
N SER A 173 -6.14 -11.84 9.16
CA SER A 173 -7.19 -12.01 10.15
C SER A 173 -8.28 -12.97 9.70
N LYS A 174 -9.03 -13.49 10.66
CA LYS A 174 -10.20 -14.32 10.43
C LYS A 174 -11.22 -13.62 9.52
N TYR A 175 -11.83 -14.38 8.63
CA TYR A 175 -12.92 -13.91 7.80
C TYR A 175 -14.26 -13.99 8.55
N TYR A 176 -14.98 -12.86 8.66
CA TYR A 176 -16.29 -12.77 9.28
C TYR A 176 -17.39 -12.76 8.23
N PHE A 177 -17.79 -13.93 7.79
CA PHE A 177 -18.80 -14.10 6.75
C PHE A 177 -20.18 -13.59 7.19
N GLY A 178 -20.82 -12.79 6.34
CA GLY A 178 -22.22 -12.37 6.50
C GLY A 178 -22.48 -11.37 7.62
N ASP A 179 -21.49 -10.97 8.39
CA ASP A 179 -21.63 -9.96 9.43
C ASP A 179 -21.22 -8.58 8.89
N GLN A 180 -22.21 -7.77 8.57
CA GLN A 180 -21.99 -6.38 8.15
C GLN A 180 -21.44 -5.50 9.28
N ASN A 181 -21.53 -5.96 10.53
CA ASN A 181 -20.90 -5.33 11.68
C ASN A 181 -19.51 -5.94 11.91
N ILE A 182 -18.66 -5.85 10.90
CA ILE A 182 -17.26 -6.28 10.97
C ILE A 182 -16.63 -5.74 12.25
N LYS A 183 -15.90 -6.59 12.95
CA LYS A 183 -15.11 -6.15 14.09
C LYS A 183 -14.08 -5.13 13.62
N LYS A 184 -14.23 -3.89 14.06
CA LYS A 184 -13.38 -2.78 13.63
C LYS A 184 -11.90 -2.97 13.98
N ASN A 185 -11.58 -3.84 14.96
CA ASN A 185 -10.18 -4.11 15.26
C ASN A 185 -9.44 -4.86 14.16
N ILE A 186 -10.13 -5.56 13.24
CA ILE A 186 -9.48 -6.23 12.12
C ILE A 186 -8.85 -5.21 11.19
N THR A 187 -9.54 -4.12 10.94
CA THR A 187 -9.13 -3.11 9.98
C THR A 187 -8.74 -1.80 10.62
N ARG A 188 -9.18 -1.55 11.86
CA ARG A 188 -9.16 -0.24 12.50
C ARG A 188 -9.76 0.85 11.60
N SER A 189 -10.74 0.46 10.80
CA SER A 189 -11.43 1.32 9.86
C SER A 189 -12.81 1.72 10.38
N ASN A 190 -13.15 2.99 10.23
CA ASN A 190 -14.45 3.55 10.61
C ASN A 190 -15.50 3.42 9.51
N ASN A 191 -15.64 2.29 8.89
CA ASN A 191 -16.52 1.96 7.76
C ASN A 191 -15.80 1.84 6.41
N GLY A 192 -14.50 1.96 6.39
CA GLY A 192 -13.67 1.43 5.34
C GLY A 192 -13.81 2.06 3.96
N LEU A 193 -14.37 3.24 3.83
CA LEU A 193 -14.64 3.81 2.51
C LEU A 193 -13.87 5.10 2.22
N THR A 194 -13.15 5.67 3.20
CA THR A 194 -12.39 6.90 3.01
C THR A 194 -10.92 6.71 3.34
N ALA A 195 -10.08 7.51 2.70
CA ALA A 195 -8.64 7.53 2.95
C ALA A 195 -8.26 7.79 4.43
N ALA A 196 -9.16 8.40 5.19
CA ALA A 196 -8.98 8.65 6.61
C ALA A 196 -9.11 7.37 7.47
N ASP A 197 -9.68 6.33 6.90
CA ASP A 197 -10.02 5.08 7.62
C ASP A 197 -9.03 3.95 7.35
N ASN A 198 -8.05 4.17 6.50
CA ASN A 198 -7.04 3.18 6.12
C ASN A 198 -5.94 3.11 7.19
N ASN A 199 -6.20 2.38 8.25
CA ASN A 199 -5.40 2.44 9.46
C ASN A 199 -4.61 1.17 9.78
N ASN A 200 -4.72 0.09 9.01
CA ASN A 200 -3.94 -1.12 9.25
C ASN A 200 -2.62 -1.09 8.47
N SER A 201 -1.50 -1.17 9.18
CA SER A 201 -0.16 -1.19 8.59
C SER A 201 0.09 -2.37 7.63
N HIS A 202 -0.64 -3.46 7.78
CA HIS A 202 -0.51 -4.66 6.93
C HIS A 202 -0.73 -4.37 5.43
N TYR A 203 -1.57 -3.38 5.12
CA TYR A 203 -1.89 -3.03 3.73
C TYR A 203 -1.03 -1.89 3.16
N TYR A 204 -0.04 -1.43 3.92
CA TYR A 204 0.94 -0.47 3.44
C TYR A 204 2.16 -1.20 2.89
N GLU A 205 2.44 -1.00 1.64
CA GLU A 205 3.50 -1.67 0.90
C GLU A 205 4.50 -0.64 0.34
N LYS A 206 5.74 -1.08 0.15
CA LYS A 206 6.74 -0.25 -0.53
C LYS A 206 6.44 -0.18 -2.02
N GLY A 207 6.38 1.05 -2.55
CA GLY A 207 6.16 1.30 -3.96
C GLY A 207 7.44 1.36 -4.80
N ASP A 208 8.57 0.90 -4.29
CA ASP A 208 9.84 0.94 -4.98
C ASP A 208 9.76 0.26 -6.35
N TYR A 209 10.24 0.92 -7.39
CA TYR A 209 10.23 0.34 -8.73
C TYR A 209 11.38 0.81 -9.63
N LEU A 210 11.70 -0.02 -10.62
CA LEU A 210 12.40 0.30 -11.84
C LEU A 210 11.51 -0.06 -13.02
N CYS A 211 11.26 0.89 -13.93
CA CYS A 211 10.43 0.70 -15.12
C CYS A 211 11.26 0.83 -16.41
N LEU A 212 11.07 -0.10 -17.33
CA LEU A 212 11.50 0.07 -18.72
C LEU A 212 10.42 0.89 -19.45
N ARG A 213 10.65 2.22 -19.51
CA ARG A 213 9.70 3.17 -20.09
C ARG A 213 9.62 3.09 -21.58
N GLU A 214 10.74 2.89 -22.23
CA GLU A 214 10.81 2.86 -23.67
C GLU A 214 11.92 1.93 -24.14
N LEU A 215 11.61 1.12 -25.13
CA LEU A 215 12.57 0.34 -25.87
C LEU A 215 12.26 0.48 -27.35
N THR A 216 13.17 1.12 -28.09
CA THR A 216 13.01 1.37 -29.53
C THR A 216 14.08 0.65 -30.31
N LEU A 217 13.68 -0.21 -31.22
CA LEU A 217 14.56 -0.82 -32.24
C LEU A 217 14.29 -0.13 -33.57
N SER A 218 15.32 0.46 -34.17
CA SER A 218 15.23 1.12 -35.45
C SER A 218 16.22 0.54 -36.45
N TYR A 219 15.83 0.58 -37.71
CA TYR A 219 16.68 0.19 -38.84
C TYR A 219 16.67 1.27 -39.90
N THR A 220 17.86 1.82 -40.20
CA THR A 220 18.03 2.81 -41.25
C THR A 220 18.24 2.11 -42.60
N LEU A 221 17.41 2.43 -43.57
CA LEU A 221 17.48 1.81 -44.90
C LEU A 221 18.77 2.19 -45.62
N PRO A 222 19.41 1.24 -46.33
CA PRO A 222 20.61 1.51 -47.10
C PRO A 222 20.37 2.54 -48.21
N LYS A 223 21.32 3.45 -48.40
CA LYS A 223 21.23 4.49 -49.44
C LYS A 223 20.96 3.95 -50.84
N SER A 224 21.45 2.76 -51.16
CA SER A 224 21.18 2.07 -52.44
C SER A 224 19.73 1.76 -52.72
N LEU A 225 18.90 1.67 -51.69
CA LEU A 225 17.45 1.45 -51.81
C LEU A 225 16.70 2.78 -51.90
N ILE A 226 17.02 3.73 -51.02
CA ILE A 226 16.25 4.98 -50.86
C ILE A 226 16.52 5.99 -51.97
N SER A 227 17.74 6.01 -52.58
CA SER A 227 18.09 6.92 -53.65
C SER A 227 17.23 6.75 -54.90
N LYS A 228 16.72 5.54 -55.15
CA LYS A 228 15.80 5.27 -56.26
C LYS A 228 14.42 5.93 -56.08
N CYS A 229 14.09 6.33 -54.84
CA CYS A 229 12.81 6.94 -54.47
C CYS A 229 12.94 8.44 -54.16
N PHE A 230 14.05 9.06 -54.56
CA PHE A 230 14.34 10.48 -54.28
C PHE A 230 14.37 10.83 -52.80
N MET A 231 14.64 9.85 -51.92
CA MET A 231 14.75 10.05 -50.50
C MET A 231 16.21 10.24 -50.08
N THR A 232 16.46 11.16 -49.15
CA THR A 232 17.80 11.39 -48.57
C THR A 232 18.08 10.51 -47.39
N ASP A 233 17.02 10.17 -46.59
CA ASP A 233 17.09 9.23 -45.48
C ASP A 233 15.73 8.53 -45.29
N ALA A 234 15.78 7.27 -44.82
CA ALA A 234 14.57 6.53 -44.43
C ALA A 234 14.90 5.51 -43.35
N SER A 235 14.05 5.43 -42.34
CA SER A 235 14.17 4.43 -41.26
C SER A 235 12.82 3.88 -40.85
N VAL A 236 12.82 2.63 -40.45
CA VAL A 236 11.69 1.97 -39.83
C VAL A 236 12.00 1.71 -38.35
N TYR A 237 11.01 1.80 -37.49
CA TYR A 237 11.22 1.53 -36.08
C TYR A 237 10.01 0.88 -35.43
N VAL A 238 10.27 0.15 -34.34
CA VAL A 238 9.28 -0.36 -33.42
C VAL A 238 9.64 0.12 -32.02
N THR A 239 8.68 0.69 -31.33
CA THR A 239 8.84 1.19 -29.97
C THR A 239 7.86 0.49 -29.05
N GLY A 240 8.38 -0.10 -27.98
CA GLY A 240 7.58 -0.56 -26.86
C GLY A 240 7.63 0.45 -25.72
N GLN A 241 6.48 0.77 -25.14
CA GLN A 241 6.38 1.68 -24.01
C GLN A 241 5.81 0.98 -22.78
N ASN A 242 6.32 1.33 -21.59
CA ASN A 242 5.92 0.79 -20.30
C ASN A 242 5.95 -0.75 -20.26
N LEU A 243 7.02 -1.35 -20.78
CA LEU A 243 7.06 -2.78 -21.06
C LEU A 243 7.01 -3.63 -19.81
N PHE A 244 7.69 -3.24 -18.75
CA PHE A 244 7.64 -3.93 -17.47
C PHE A 244 8.13 -3.06 -16.32
N TYR A 245 7.72 -3.47 -15.11
CA TYR A 245 8.21 -2.97 -13.83
C TYR A 245 8.96 -4.08 -13.09
N ILE A 246 10.06 -3.72 -12.47
CA ILE A 246 10.71 -4.52 -11.43
C ILE A 246 10.30 -3.85 -10.12
N THR A 247 9.45 -4.51 -9.35
CA THR A 247 8.87 -4.00 -8.10
C THR A 247 8.47 -5.15 -7.18
N GLY A 248 8.45 -4.91 -5.88
CA GLY A 248 7.84 -5.80 -4.91
C GLY A 248 6.41 -5.42 -4.54
N TYR A 249 5.85 -4.36 -5.17
CA TYR A 249 4.49 -3.92 -4.92
C TYR A 249 3.49 -4.88 -5.56
N GLU A 250 2.48 -5.31 -4.79
CA GLU A 250 1.49 -6.29 -5.23
C GLU A 250 0.23 -5.66 -5.85
N GLY A 251 0.08 -4.34 -5.78
CA GLY A 251 -1.07 -3.64 -6.35
C GLY A 251 -0.97 -3.41 -7.86
N THR A 252 -1.87 -2.58 -8.38
CA THR A 252 -2.02 -2.36 -9.84
C THR A 252 -0.89 -1.55 -10.46
N SER A 253 -0.30 -0.62 -9.71
CA SER A 253 0.84 0.18 -10.17
C SER A 253 1.66 0.67 -8.98
N PRO A 254 2.99 0.50 -9.00
CA PRO A 254 3.87 1.02 -7.97
C PRO A 254 4.08 2.54 -8.05
N GLU A 255 3.59 3.18 -9.10
CA GLU A 255 3.76 4.62 -9.28
C GLU A 255 2.93 5.39 -8.25
N PRO A 256 3.52 6.46 -7.65
CA PRO A 256 2.81 7.26 -6.66
C PRO A 256 1.47 7.76 -7.20
N ALA A 257 0.39 7.30 -6.60
CA ALA A 257 -0.93 7.71 -7.00
C ALA A 257 -1.20 9.15 -6.54
N VAL A 258 -1.20 10.09 -7.47
CA VAL A 258 -1.50 11.50 -7.24
C VAL A 258 -2.96 11.78 -7.52
N SER A 259 -3.89 11.01 -6.92
CA SER A 259 -5.31 11.35 -7.03
C SER A 259 -5.74 12.24 -5.89
N THR A 260 -6.43 13.31 -6.23
CA THR A 260 -7.06 14.22 -5.28
C THR A 260 -8.38 13.68 -4.74
N GLU A 261 -9.02 12.74 -5.42
CA GLU A 261 -10.35 12.23 -5.11
C GLU A 261 -10.36 11.22 -3.96
N TYR A 262 -9.33 10.36 -3.88
CA TYR A 262 -9.23 9.30 -2.85
C TYR A 262 -8.05 9.46 -1.90
N GLY A 263 -7.35 10.59 -1.96
CA GLY A 263 -6.14 10.82 -1.18
C GLY A 263 -4.86 10.36 -1.91
N ARG A 264 -3.76 10.94 -1.51
CA ARG A 264 -2.44 10.61 -2.06
C ARG A 264 -1.93 9.33 -1.43
N GLY A 265 -1.28 8.49 -2.23
CA GLY A 265 -0.66 7.25 -1.77
C GLY A 265 -1.63 6.08 -1.58
N ILE A 266 -2.86 6.17 -2.10
CA ILE A 266 -3.84 5.08 -2.05
C ILE A 266 -4.01 4.49 -3.44
N ASP A 267 -3.76 3.18 -3.56
CA ASP A 267 -4.08 2.39 -4.76
C ASP A 267 -5.42 1.69 -4.56
N ASN A 268 -6.45 2.24 -5.18
CA ASN A 268 -7.82 1.72 -5.15
C ASN A 268 -8.18 0.86 -6.37
N GLY A 269 -7.18 0.28 -7.03
CA GLY A 269 -7.39 -0.56 -8.22
C GLY A 269 -7.58 0.25 -9.49
N ARG A 270 -6.77 1.27 -9.69
CA ARG A 270 -6.78 2.07 -10.92
C ARG A 270 -6.34 1.25 -12.12
N TYR A 271 -6.73 1.73 -13.27
CA TYR A 271 -6.18 1.20 -14.52
C TYR A 271 -4.66 1.31 -14.50
N PRO A 272 -3.95 0.19 -14.67
CA PRO A 272 -2.50 0.21 -14.76
C PRO A 272 -2.07 0.96 -16.02
N THR A 273 -0.88 1.54 -15.99
CA THR A 273 -0.28 2.20 -17.15
C THR A 273 -0.19 1.19 -18.30
N PRO A 274 -0.82 1.45 -19.47
CA PRO A 274 -0.87 0.48 -20.55
C PRO A 274 0.50 0.24 -21.17
N ARG A 275 0.75 -1.01 -21.54
CA ARG A 275 1.85 -1.35 -22.44
C ARG A 275 1.44 -0.99 -23.86
N THR A 276 2.29 -0.26 -24.57
CA THR A 276 1.98 0.18 -25.94
C THR A 276 3.09 -0.26 -26.88
N VAL A 277 2.72 -0.71 -28.07
CA VAL A 277 3.66 -1.00 -29.15
C VAL A 277 3.32 -0.13 -30.34
N LEU A 278 4.30 0.62 -30.82
CA LEU A 278 4.19 1.56 -31.91
C LEU A 278 5.11 1.10 -33.06
N PHE A 279 4.63 1.19 -34.27
CA PHE A 279 5.39 1.02 -35.48
C PHE A 279 5.45 2.34 -36.22
N GLY A 280 6.64 2.71 -36.68
CA GLY A 280 6.81 3.97 -37.36
C GLY A 280 7.76 3.87 -38.54
N LEU A 281 7.58 4.83 -39.47
CA LEU A 281 8.41 5.09 -40.62
C LEU A 281 8.80 6.57 -40.60
N SER A 282 10.07 6.84 -40.70
CA SER A 282 10.63 8.19 -40.89
C SER A 282 11.22 8.30 -42.27
N VAL A 283 10.88 9.33 -43.01
CA VAL A 283 11.39 9.57 -44.40
C VAL A 283 11.76 11.02 -44.56
N SER A 284 12.93 11.27 -45.13
CA SER A 284 13.43 12.60 -45.53
C SER A 284 13.66 12.63 -47.03
N PHE A 285 13.29 13.74 -47.67
CA PHE A 285 13.45 13.99 -49.12
C PHE A 285 14.49 15.04 -49.38
#